data_0963d7aaae47a8300e526b86452c0c9d
#
_entry.id   0963d7aaae47a8300e526b86452c0c9d
#
_cell.length_a   1.000
_cell.length_b   1.000
_cell.length_c   1.000
_cell.angle_alpha   90.00
_cell.angle_beta   90.00
_cell.angle_gamma   90.00
#
_symmetry.space_group_name_H-M   'P 1'
#
loop_
_entity.id
_entity.type
_entity.pdbx_description
1 polymer ?
#
loop_
_entity_poly.entity_id
_entity_poly.type
_entity_poly.pdbx_seq_one_letter_code
_entity_poly.pdbx_strand_id
1 'polypeptide(L)'
;MDEFKEIKESGSATAKGIHCLTIIGQIEGHQLLGDDVKTTKYEHILPMLAAIEETEEVGGLLILLNTMGGDVEAGLAIAELIAGMKKPSCSLVLGGGHSIGVPLAAAARRSFIAPSAAMTIHPVRLNGVVIGVPQTYNYFARIQERIVRFVTSHSRCPREEYLRLMTNTDELANDVGSVIYGEEAVEKGLIDAIGTLADALDYLHGEIGKT
;
A
#
# COMPACT_ATOMS: atom_id res chain seq x y z
N MET A 1 -7.67 27.57 11.49
CA MET A 1 -7.17 27.27 10.12
C MET A 1 -8.31 26.58 9.41
N ASP A 2 -8.55 26.89 8.15
CA ASP A 2 -9.68 26.30 7.43
C ASP A 2 -9.36 24.83 7.15
N GLU A 3 -10.08 23.88 7.75
CA GLU A 3 -9.88 22.42 7.59
C GLU A 3 -9.83 22.00 6.11
N PHE A 4 -10.63 22.64 5.26
CA PHE A 4 -10.63 22.39 3.82
C PHE A 4 -9.35 22.86 3.11
N LYS A 5 -8.64 23.84 3.66
CA LYS A 5 -7.36 24.28 3.11
C LYS A 5 -6.27 23.25 3.38
N GLU A 6 -6.25 22.68 4.59
CA GLU A 6 -5.32 21.61 4.95
C GLU A 6 -5.52 20.36 4.11
N ILE A 7 -6.76 19.93 3.87
CA ILE A 7 -7.09 18.82 2.97
C ILE A 7 -6.56 19.07 1.54
N LYS A 8 -6.71 20.27 1.02
CA LYS A 8 -6.22 20.63 -0.31
C LYS A 8 -4.69 20.60 -0.44
N GLU A 9 -3.99 20.96 0.63
CA GLU A 9 -2.53 21.07 0.64
C GLU A 9 -1.83 19.75 0.95
N SER A 10 -2.35 18.99 1.92
CA SER A 10 -1.72 17.74 2.40
C SER A 10 -2.33 16.46 1.83
N GLY A 11 -3.57 16.51 1.32
CA GLY A 11 -4.31 15.30 0.93
C GLY A 11 -4.66 14.40 2.12
N SER A 12 -4.64 14.94 3.35
CA SER A 12 -4.95 14.22 4.58
C SER A 12 -5.90 15.05 5.47
N ALA A 13 -6.59 14.41 6.39
CA ALA A 13 -7.50 15.06 7.31
C ALA A 13 -7.62 14.25 8.61
N THR A 14 -7.84 14.96 9.74
CA THR A 14 -8.17 14.32 11.02
C THR A 14 -9.58 14.69 11.42
N ALA A 15 -10.42 13.70 11.67
CA ALA A 15 -11.78 13.90 12.16
C ALA A 15 -12.16 12.78 13.16
N LYS A 16 -12.79 13.15 14.27
CA LYS A 16 -13.30 12.21 15.29
C LYS A 16 -12.24 11.18 15.75
N GLY A 17 -10.98 11.62 15.91
CA GLY A 17 -9.89 10.75 16.34
C GLY A 17 -9.32 9.83 15.26
N ILE A 18 -9.79 9.90 14.02
CA ILE A 18 -9.24 9.16 12.89
C ILE A 18 -8.47 10.12 11.98
N HIS A 19 -7.22 9.79 11.70
CA HIS A 19 -6.45 10.47 10.65
C HIS A 19 -6.62 9.72 9.33
N CYS A 20 -7.09 10.41 8.30
CA CYS A 20 -7.22 9.88 6.95
C CYS A 20 -6.02 10.31 6.12
N LEU A 21 -5.21 9.35 5.73
CA LEU A 21 -4.03 9.49 4.88
C LEU A 21 -4.34 8.97 3.47
N THR A 22 -4.01 9.74 2.43
CA THR A 22 -4.14 9.28 1.05
C THR A 22 -2.80 8.91 0.44
N ILE A 23 -2.75 7.78 -0.25
CA ILE A 23 -1.61 7.33 -1.07
C ILE A 23 -2.11 7.19 -2.51
N ILE A 24 -1.81 8.22 -3.32
CA ILE A 24 -2.40 8.40 -4.64
C ILE A 24 -1.30 8.63 -5.68
N GLY A 25 -1.48 8.05 -6.87
CA GLY A 25 -0.54 8.19 -7.98
C GLY A 25 0.69 7.32 -7.81
N GLN A 26 1.85 7.78 -8.27
CA GLN A 26 3.10 7.03 -8.19
C GLN A 26 3.78 7.23 -6.83
N ILE A 27 4.30 6.17 -6.23
CA ILE A 27 5.16 6.27 -5.04
C ILE A 27 6.51 6.82 -5.47
N GLU A 28 6.80 8.05 -5.07
CA GLU A 28 8.07 8.73 -5.34
C GLU A 28 9.11 8.35 -4.29
N GLY A 29 10.29 7.95 -4.75
CA GLY A 29 11.41 7.55 -3.90
C GLY A 29 12.53 8.59 -3.90
N HIS A 30 13.78 8.12 -4.07
CA HIS A 30 14.97 8.98 -4.03
C HIS A 30 15.16 9.86 -5.28
N GLN A 31 14.42 9.60 -6.35
CA GLN A 31 14.43 10.41 -7.57
C GLN A 31 13.18 11.26 -7.63
N LEU A 32 13.35 12.56 -7.82
CA LEU A 32 12.25 13.48 -8.07
C LEU A 32 11.61 13.19 -9.42
N LEU A 33 10.29 13.07 -9.43
CA LEU A 33 9.51 12.96 -10.65
C LEU A 33 9.10 14.36 -11.14
N GLY A 34 8.79 14.48 -12.43
CA GLY A 34 8.36 15.76 -13.00
C GLY A 34 7.03 16.25 -12.43
N ASP A 35 6.80 17.56 -12.49
CA ASP A 35 5.59 18.21 -11.94
C ASP A 35 4.28 17.78 -12.65
N ASP A 36 4.38 17.10 -13.78
CA ASP A 36 3.27 16.52 -14.54
C ASP A 36 2.85 15.12 -14.04
N VAL A 37 3.62 14.52 -13.15
CA VAL A 37 3.34 13.20 -12.54
C VAL A 37 2.67 13.39 -11.18
N LYS A 38 1.50 12.79 -11.01
CA LYS A 38 0.87 12.74 -9.68
C LYS A 38 1.60 11.73 -8.79
N THR A 39 2.14 12.21 -7.67
CA THR A 39 2.98 11.39 -6.78
C THR A 39 2.52 11.43 -5.32
N THR A 40 2.87 10.38 -4.60
CA THR A 40 2.93 10.36 -3.13
C THR A 40 4.41 10.35 -2.73
N LYS A 41 4.86 11.39 -2.02
CA LYS A 41 6.25 11.56 -1.59
C LYS A 41 6.48 10.90 -0.26
N TYR A 42 7.32 9.87 -0.22
CA TYR A 42 7.54 9.08 0.99
C TYR A 42 8.15 9.89 2.13
N GLU A 43 8.99 10.88 1.84
CA GLU A 43 9.59 11.77 2.84
C GLU A 43 8.56 12.68 3.55
N HIS A 44 7.35 12.82 2.99
CA HIS A 44 6.23 13.49 3.67
C HIS A 44 5.42 12.50 4.50
N ILE A 45 5.28 11.26 4.02
CA ILE A 45 4.49 10.22 4.67
C ILE A 45 5.17 9.69 5.94
N LEU A 46 6.49 9.43 5.91
CA LEU A 46 7.20 8.84 7.05
C LEU A 46 7.09 9.69 8.33
N PRO A 47 7.40 11.01 8.32
CA PRO A 47 7.25 11.84 9.52
C PRO A 47 5.78 12.01 9.93
N MET A 48 4.83 12.00 8.98
CA MET A 48 3.40 12.06 9.27
C MET A 48 2.94 10.81 10.03
N LEU A 49 3.34 9.61 9.62
CA LEU A 49 3.02 8.36 10.32
C LEU A 49 3.60 8.36 11.75
N ALA A 50 4.83 8.84 11.92
CA ALA A 50 5.44 8.99 13.25
C ALA A 50 4.66 9.98 14.13
N ALA A 51 4.27 11.13 13.58
CA ALA A 51 3.45 12.11 14.30
C ALA A 51 2.07 11.55 14.67
N ILE A 52 1.41 10.81 13.77
CA ILE A 52 0.13 10.15 14.05
C ILE A 52 0.27 9.17 15.22
N GLU A 53 1.33 8.35 15.24
CA GLU A 53 1.56 7.39 16.32
C GLU A 53 1.71 8.07 17.69
N GLU A 54 2.37 9.24 17.76
CA GLU A 54 2.64 9.97 19.01
C GLU A 54 1.51 10.94 19.43
N THR A 55 0.61 11.32 18.53
CA THR A 55 -0.44 12.31 18.79
C THR A 55 -1.60 11.69 19.57
N GLU A 56 -1.87 12.12 20.80
CA GLU A 56 -2.92 11.56 21.67
C GLU A 56 -4.34 11.72 21.11
N GLU A 57 -4.60 12.81 20.39
CA GLU A 57 -5.90 13.10 19.77
C GLU A 57 -6.23 12.18 18.59
N VAL A 58 -5.23 11.50 18.04
CA VAL A 58 -5.43 10.53 16.94
C VAL A 58 -5.45 9.12 17.52
N GLY A 59 -6.60 8.49 17.49
CA GLY A 59 -6.81 7.13 17.97
C GLY A 59 -6.67 6.05 16.88
N GLY A 60 -6.70 6.41 15.60
CA GLY A 60 -6.62 5.46 14.50
C GLY A 60 -6.24 6.07 13.16
N LEU A 61 -5.75 5.23 12.25
CA LEU A 61 -5.29 5.59 10.91
C LEU A 61 -6.13 4.91 9.83
N LEU A 62 -6.75 5.71 8.97
CA LEU A 62 -7.37 5.26 7.71
C LEU A 62 -6.44 5.58 6.54
N ILE A 63 -6.11 4.59 5.74
CA ILE A 63 -5.28 4.74 4.55
C ILE A 63 -6.13 4.51 3.31
N LEU A 64 -6.32 5.55 2.50
CA LEU A 64 -7.00 5.45 1.21
C LEU A 64 -5.96 5.26 0.10
N LEU A 65 -6.06 4.14 -0.62
CA LEU A 65 -5.12 3.73 -1.65
C LEU A 65 -5.73 3.83 -3.04
N ASN A 66 -5.08 4.61 -3.91
CA ASN A 66 -5.30 4.59 -5.35
C ASN A 66 -3.98 4.86 -6.07
N THR A 67 -3.13 3.86 -6.11
CA THR A 67 -1.74 3.96 -6.59
C THR A 67 -1.43 2.94 -7.68
N MET A 68 -0.62 3.37 -8.63
CA MET A 68 -0.02 2.50 -9.64
C MET A 68 1.24 1.79 -9.15
N GLY A 69 1.68 2.05 -7.91
CA GLY A 69 2.97 1.61 -7.38
C GLY A 69 4.06 2.65 -7.58
N GLY A 70 5.31 2.24 -7.62
CA GLY A 70 6.46 3.13 -7.79
C GLY A 70 7.74 2.60 -7.18
N ASP A 71 8.47 3.44 -6.44
CA ASP A 71 9.73 3.08 -5.81
C ASP A 71 9.53 2.02 -4.72
N VAL A 72 10.30 0.93 -4.84
CA VAL A 72 10.17 -0.23 -3.94
C VAL A 72 10.65 0.07 -2.53
N GLU A 73 11.77 0.78 -2.39
CA GLU A 73 12.34 1.09 -1.07
C GLU A 73 11.44 2.08 -0.32
N ALA A 74 10.93 3.09 -1.00
CA ALA A 74 9.98 4.04 -0.44
C ALA A 74 8.66 3.36 -0.02
N GLY A 75 8.11 2.51 -0.89
CA GLY A 75 6.87 1.78 -0.59
C GLY A 75 7.02 0.81 0.57
N LEU A 76 8.12 0.05 0.64
CA LEU A 76 8.40 -0.84 1.78
C LEU A 76 8.63 -0.04 3.07
N ALA A 77 9.32 1.11 3.03
CA ALA A 77 9.51 1.94 4.21
C ALA A 77 8.18 2.44 4.80
N ILE A 78 7.26 2.88 3.96
CA ILE A 78 5.91 3.27 4.38
C ILE A 78 5.15 2.06 4.95
N ALA A 79 5.20 0.91 4.26
CA ALA A 79 4.50 -0.30 4.68
C ALA A 79 4.99 -0.82 6.04
N GLU A 80 6.30 -0.83 6.28
CA GLU A 80 6.90 -1.22 7.57
C GLU A 80 6.48 -0.28 8.71
N LEU A 81 6.40 1.04 8.47
CA LEU A 81 5.90 1.97 9.49
C LEU A 81 4.43 1.70 9.82
N ILE A 82 3.58 1.52 8.80
CA ILE A 82 2.16 1.23 9.01
C ILE A 82 1.99 -0.08 9.80
N ALA A 83 2.71 -1.14 9.42
CA ALA A 83 2.64 -2.43 10.08
C ALA A 83 3.16 -2.39 11.53
N GLY A 84 4.13 -1.51 11.81
CA GLY A 84 4.72 -1.32 13.14
C GLY A 84 3.91 -0.44 14.09
N MET A 85 2.85 0.23 13.64
CA MET A 85 2.03 1.10 14.47
C MET A 85 1.28 0.32 15.55
N LYS A 86 1.19 0.91 16.75
CA LYS A 86 0.38 0.39 17.87
C LYS A 86 -1.09 0.77 17.70
N LYS A 87 -1.34 1.95 17.14
CA LYS A 87 -2.71 2.43 16.89
C LYS A 87 -3.44 1.57 15.88
N PRO A 88 -4.76 1.41 16.01
CA PRO A 88 -5.58 0.78 15.00
C PRO A 88 -5.37 1.41 13.63
N SER A 89 -5.16 0.58 12.61
CA SER A 89 -4.98 1.02 11.24
C SER A 89 -5.87 0.22 10.29
N CYS A 90 -6.38 0.89 9.27
CA CYS A 90 -7.21 0.29 8.25
C CYS A 90 -6.81 0.82 6.88
N SER A 91 -6.64 -0.05 5.91
CA SER A 91 -6.47 0.32 4.50
C SER A 91 -7.76 0.10 3.72
N LEU A 92 -8.02 0.98 2.76
CA LEU A 92 -9.10 0.84 1.79
C LEU A 92 -8.55 1.08 0.39
N VAL A 93 -8.51 0.04 -0.42
CA VAL A 93 -8.10 0.12 -1.83
C VAL A 93 -9.27 0.63 -2.67
N LEU A 94 -9.07 1.78 -3.31
CA LEU A 94 -10.01 2.47 -4.19
C LEU A 94 -9.40 2.58 -5.59
N GLY A 95 -10.04 2.06 -6.61
CA GLY A 95 -9.48 2.07 -7.97
C GLY A 95 -8.30 1.10 -8.13
N GLY A 96 -7.10 1.47 -7.68
CA GLY A 96 -5.92 0.62 -7.83
C GLY A 96 -5.02 0.51 -6.60
N GLY A 97 -4.56 -0.72 -6.32
CA GLY A 97 -3.50 -1.02 -5.35
C GLY A 97 -2.39 -1.83 -6.03
N HIS A 98 -1.73 -1.20 -7.04
CA HIS A 98 -0.86 -1.93 -7.96
C HIS A 98 0.60 -2.00 -7.49
N SER A 99 1.31 -3.09 -7.85
CA SER A 99 2.76 -3.23 -7.63
C SER A 99 3.14 -3.08 -6.15
N ILE A 100 3.99 -2.10 -5.80
CA ILE A 100 4.34 -1.82 -4.40
C ILE A 100 3.15 -1.27 -3.57
N GLY A 101 2.02 -0.97 -4.18
CA GLY A 101 0.75 -0.70 -3.50
C GLY A 101 0.17 -1.93 -2.80
N VAL A 102 0.53 -3.15 -3.23
CA VAL A 102 0.08 -4.40 -2.59
C VAL A 102 0.58 -4.53 -1.15
N PRO A 103 1.89 -4.41 -0.86
CA PRO A 103 2.36 -4.37 0.53
C PRO A 103 1.74 -3.23 1.35
N LEU A 104 1.53 -2.04 0.76
CA LEU A 104 0.89 -0.92 1.46
C LEU A 104 -0.55 -1.25 1.88
N ALA A 105 -1.29 -1.94 1.03
CA ALA A 105 -2.64 -2.40 1.35
C ALA A 105 -2.66 -3.46 2.46
N ALA A 106 -1.69 -4.39 2.44
CA ALA A 106 -1.58 -5.47 3.42
C ALA A 106 -0.98 -5.02 4.77
N ALA A 107 -0.34 -3.85 4.83
CA ALA A 107 0.38 -3.38 6.02
C ALA A 107 -0.53 -3.00 7.21
N ALA A 108 -1.76 -2.56 6.93
CA ALA A 108 -2.71 -2.17 7.97
C ALA A 108 -3.25 -3.38 8.74
N ARG A 109 -3.68 -3.17 9.99
CA ARG A 109 -4.27 -4.23 10.81
C ARG A 109 -5.54 -4.82 10.22
N ARG A 110 -6.26 -4.04 9.43
CA ARG A 110 -7.42 -4.47 8.65
C ARG A 110 -7.36 -3.87 7.27
N SER A 111 -7.61 -4.68 6.26
CA SER A 111 -7.62 -4.24 4.87
C SER A 111 -8.98 -4.44 4.22
N PHE A 112 -9.42 -3.41 3.49
CA PHE A 112 -10.62 -3.46 2.65
C PHE A 112 -10.26 -3.13 1.19
N ILE A 113 -11.07 -3.63 0.28
CA ILE A 113 -11.01 -3.31 -1.14
C ILE A 113 -12.41 -3.01 -1.68
N ALA A 114 -12.55 -1.95 -2.46
CA ALA A 114 -13.81 -1.66 -3.14
C ALA A 114 -14.10 -2.72 -4.22
N PRO A 115 -15.37 -3.08 -4.49
CA PRO A 115 -15.72 -4.12 -5.47
C PRO A 115 -15.13 -3.90 -6.86
N SER A 116 -15.02 -2.64 -7.30
CA SER A 116 -14.49 -2.26 -8.61
C SER A 116 -12.98 -2.04 -8.64
N ALA A 117 -12.30 -2.11 -7.48
CA ALA A 117 -10.86 -1.89 -7.40
C ALA A 117 -10.08 -3.10 -7.87
N ALA A 118 -8.87 -2.85 -8.36
CA ALA A 118 -7.96 -3.86 -8.88
C ALA A 118 -6.58 -3.79 -8.23
N MET A 119 -5.89 -4.92 -8.18
CA MET A 119 -4.51 -5.04 -7.73
C MET A 119 -3.68 -5.75 -8.80
N THR A 120 -2.51 -5.20 -9.13
CA THR A 120 -1.57 -5.86 -10.04
C THR A 120 -0.38 -6.37 -9.25
N ILE A 121 -0.14 -7.68 -9.35
CA ILE A 121 0.99 -8.37 -8.74
C ILE A 121 1.94 -8.78 -9.86
N HIS A 122 3.19 -8.31 -9.81
CA HIS A 122 4.19 -8.61 -10.83
C HIS A 122 5.61 -8.64 -10.21
N PRO A 123 6.60 -9.25 -10.89
CA PRO A 123 7.99 -9.22 -10.44
C PRO A 123 8.56 -7.81 -10.40
N VAL A 124 9.63 -7.61 -9.63
CA VAL A 124 10.38 -6.36 -9.63
C VAL A 124 10.93 -6.09 -11.03
N ARG A 125 10.68 -4.88 -11.53
CA ARG A 125 11.15 -4.42 -12.83
C ARG A 125 12.39 -3.55 -12.69
N LEU A 126 13.34 -3.73 -13.59
CA LEU A 126 14.53 -2.90 -13.73
C LEU A 126 14.48 -2.20 -15.10
N ASN A 127 14.71 -0.90 -15.09
CA ASN A 127 14.96 -0.14 -16.29
C ASN A 127 16.36 0.52 -16.17
N GLY A 128 17.29 0.13 -17.03
CA GLY A 128 18.65 0.68 -17.00
C GLY A 128 19.73 -0.27 -17.53
N VAL A 129 21.01 0.14 -17.35
CA VAL A 129 22.17 -0.65 -17.75
C VAL A 129 22.50 -1.71 -16.68
N VAL A 130 22.68 -2.96 -17.11
CA VAL A 130 23.08 -4.06 -16.24
C VAL A 130 24.58 -4.27 -16.34
N ILE A 131 25.28 -4.10 -15.21
CA ILE A 131 26.71 -4.40 -15.06
C ILE A 131 26.81 -5.57 -14.08
N GLY A 132 27.42 -6.69 -14.52
CA GLY A 132 27.52 -7.90 -13.71
C GLY A 132 26.19 -8.64 -13.60
N VAL A 133 25.84 -9.41 -14.62
CA VAL A 133 24.55 -10.11 -14.75
C VAL A 133 24.19 -10.96 -13.53
N PRO A 134 25.07 -11.87 -13.00
CA PRO A 134 24.72 -12.69 -11.84
C PRO A 134 24.49 -11.84 -10.58
N GLN A 135 25.28 -10.81 -10.35
CA GLN A 135 25.17 -9.93 -9.18
C GLN A 135 23.87 -9.14 -9.23
N THR A 136 23.51 -8.60 -10.41
CA THR A 136 22.27 -7.88 -10.63
C THR A 136 21.06 -8.79 -10.42
N TYR A 137 21.08 -9.99 -10.98
CA TYR A 137 20.02 -10.98 -10.77
C TYR A 137 19.83 -11.29 -9.28
N ASN A 138 20.92 -11.60 -8.57
CA ASN A 138 20.87 -11.89 -7.14
C ASN A 138 20.36 -10.71 -6.30
N TYR A 139 20.72 -9.49 -6.67
CA TYR A 139 20.23 -8.28 -6.01
C TYR A 139 18.71 -8.14 -6.16
N PHE A 140 18.20 -8.23 -7.39
CA PHE A 140 16.74 -8.11 -7.63
C PHE A 140 15.95 -9.29 -7.06
N ALA A 141 16.51 -10.50 -7.06
CA ALA A 141 15.90 -11.64 -6.39
C ALA A 141 15.71 -11.39 -4.88
N ARG A 142 16.68 -10.74 -4.23
CA ARG A 142 16.58 -10.36 -2.81
C ARG A 142 15.54 -9.26 -2.57
N ILE A 143 15.45 -8.26 -3.46
CA ILE A 143 14.41 -7.22 -3.36
C ILE A 143 13.03 -7.85 -3.50
N GLN A 144 12.84 -8.70 -4.51
CA GLN A 144 11.57 -9.42 -4.71
C GLN A 144 11.21 -10.27 -3.50
N GLU A 145 12.17 -10.98 -2.93
CA GLU A 145 11.97 -11.80 -1.73
C GLU A 145 11.50 -10.95 -0.52
N ARG A 146 12.01 -9.73 -0.35
CA ARG A 146 11.54 -8.80 0.69
C ARG A 146 10.06 -8.49 0.53
N ILE A 147 9.62 -8.19 -0.70
CA ILE A 147 8.21 -7.92 -1.01
C ILE A 147 7.35 -9.16 -0.71
N VAL A 148 7.76 -10.32 -1.22
CA VAL A 148 7.03 -11.59 -1.00
C VAL A 148 6.89 -11.88 0.50
N ARG A 149 7.96 -11.79 1.25
CA ARG A 149 7.93 -12.01 2.71
C ARG A 149 7.04 -11.03 3.42
N PHE A 150 7.12 -9.74 3.09
CA PHE A 150 6.29 -8.72 3.71
C PHE A 150 4.80 -9.02 3.48
N VAL A 151 4.39 -9.21 2.24
CA VAL A 151 2.98 -9.46 1.91
C VAL A 151 2.46 -10.73 2.57
N THR A 152 3.21 -11.83 2.51
CA THR A 152 2.78 -13.11 3.10
C THR A 152 2.83 -13.14 4.63
N SER A 153 3.54 -12.22 5.26
CA SER A 153 3.54 -12.06 6.72
C SER A 153 2.40 -11.16 7.21
N HIS A 154 1.84 -10.31 6.34
CA HIS A 154 0.80 -9.33 6.69
C HIS A 154 -0.53 -9.59 5.99
N SER A 155 -0.68 -10.75 5.34
CA SER A 155 -1.92 -11.19 4.72
C SER A 155 -2.13 -12.69 4.97
N ARG A 156 -3.30 -13.20 4.56
CA ARG A 156 -3.61 -14.63 4.60
C ARG A 156 -3.24 -15.36 3.30
N CYS A 157 -2.66 -14.62 2.33
CA CYS A 157 -2.28 -15.18 1.04
C CYS A 157 -1.10 -16.15 1.22
N PRO A 158 -1.24 -17.43 0.83
CA PRO A 158 -0.13 -18.37 0.86
C PRO A 158 1.01 -17.91 -0.05
N ARG A 159 2.25 -18.17 0.38
CA ARG A 159 3.44 -17.79 -0.39
C ARG A 159 3.44 -18.34 -1.81
N GLU A 160 3.05 -19.60 -1.97
CA GLU A 160 2.97 -20.26 -3.27
C GLU A 160 1.96 -19.57 -4.19
N GLU A 161 0.80 -19.16 -3.65
CA GLU A 161 -0.22 -18.45 -4.42
C GLU A 161 0.26 -17.04 -4.79
N TYR A 162 0.91 -16.31 -3.89
CA TYR A 162 1.46 -14.99 -4.20
C TYR A 162 2.54 -15.06 -5.29
N LEU A 163 3.43 -16.07 -5.23
CA LEU A 163 4.43 -16.31 -6.27
C LEU A 163 3.80 -16.71 -7.60
N ARG A 164 2.74 -17.54 -7.58
CA ARG A 164 1.99 -17.93 -8.78
C ARG A 164 1.39 -16.72 -9.47
N LEU A 165 0.74 -15.83 -8.71
CA LEU A 165 0.20 -14.56 -9.22
C LEU A 165 1.29 -13.67 -9.80
N MET A 166 2.43 -13.57 -9.10
CA MET A 166 3.55 -12.73 -9.51
C MET A 166 4.21 -13.20 -10.81
N THR A 167 4.26 -14.49 -11.06
CA THR A 167 4.95 -15.09 -12.22
C THR A 167 4.03 -15.59 -13.32
N ASN A 168 2.74 -15.27 -13.24
CA ASN A 168 1.77 -15.63 -14.27
C ASN A 168 2.10 -14.97 -15.62
N THR A 169 2.03 -15.74 -16.71
CA THR A 169 2.33 -15.27 -18.07
C THR A 169 1.10 -15.21 -18.96
N ASP A 170 -0.07 -15.60 -18.45
CA ASP A 170 -1.26 -15.81 -19.27
C ASP A 170 -2.17 -14.57 -19.37
N GLU A 171 -2.03 -13.61 -18.47
CA GLU A 171 -2.99 -12.51 -18.32
C GLU A 171 -2.47 -11.14 -18.79
N LEU A 172 -1.17 -10.88 -18.72
CA LEU A 172 -0.60 -9.60 -19.14
C LEU A 172 0.02 -9.75 -20.53
N ALA A 173 -0.58 -9.12 -21.52
CA ALA A 173 -0.28 -9.31 -22.94
C ALA A 173 1.18 -9.12 -23.36
N ASN A 174 1.98 -8.36 -22.60
CA ASN A 174 3.40 -8.09 -22.88
C ASN A 174 4.27 -8.12 -21.63
N ASP A 175 3.82 -8.75 -20.54
CA ASP A 175 4.52 -8.74 -19.26
C ASP A 175 4.17 -9.98 -18.42
N VAL A 176 4.77 -10.08 -17.24
CA VAL A 176 4.58 -11.15 -16.28
C VAL A 176 3.85 -10.63 -15.06
N GLY A 177 2.85 -11.35 -14.58
CA GLY A 177 2.07 -11.00 -13.39
C GLY A 177 0.58 -11.25 -13.57
N SER A 178 -0.19 -10.85 -12.58
CA SER A 178 -1.66 -10.97 -12.58
C SER A 178 -2.32 -9.66 -12.19
N VAL A 179 -3.48 -9.41 -12.77
CA VAL A 179 -4.44 -8.40 -12.31
C VAL A 179 -5.58 -9.13 -11.62
N ILE A 180 -5.82 -8.82 -10.36
CA ILE A 180 -6.93 -9.39 -9.59
C ILE A 180 -7.88 -8.28 -9.14
N TYR A 181 -9.15 -8.57 -9.06
CA TYR A 181 -10.20 -7.64 -8.66
C TYR A 181 -10.65 -7.88 -7.22
N GLY A 182 -11.50 -7.01 -6.70
CA GLY A 182 -11.87 -7.00 -5.30
C GLY A 182 -12.20 -8.37 -4.70
N GLU A 183 -13.12 -9.13 -5.30
CA GLU A 183 -13.53 -10.45 -4.82
C GLU A 183 -12.35 -11.44 -4.82
N GLU A 184 -11.58 -11.48 -5.90
CA GLU A 184 -10.41 -12.36 -6.02
C GLU A 184 -9.32 -12.02 -5.01
N ALA A 185 -9.11 -10.72 -4.73
CA ALA A 185 -8.12 -10.29 -3.74
C ALA A 185 -8.48 -10.82 -2.33
N VAL A 186 -9.77 -10.87 -2.01
CA VAL A 186 -10.27 -11.44 -0.75
C VAL A 186 -10.21 -12.97 -0.75
N GLU A 187 -10.63 -13.62 -1.81
CA GLU A 187 -10.58 -15.09 -1.94
C GLU A 187 -9.15 -15.62 -1.82
N LYS A 188 -8.18 -14.93 -2.43
CA LYS A 188 -6.75 -15.27 -2.35
C LYS A 188 -6.11 -14.85 -1.01
N GLY A 189 -6.84 -14.20 -0.15
CA GLY A 189 -6.39 -13.79 1.17
C GLY A 189 -5.41 -12.62 1.18
N LEU A 190 -5.27 -11.90 0.08
CA LEU A 190 -4.43 -10.69 0.01
C LEU A 190 -5.04 -9.52 0.78
N ILE A 191 -6.36 -9.37 0.69
CA ILE A 191 -7.16 -8.37 1.40
C ILE A 191 -8.17 -9.08 2.28
N ASP A 192 -8.52 -8.49 3.41
CA ASP A 192 -9.39 -9.12 4.40
C ASP A 192 -10.86 -9.18 4.00
N ALA A 193 -11.37 -8.11 3.38
CA ALA A 193 -12.78 -8.03 3.00
C ALA A 193 -13.04 -7.04 1.86
N ILE A 194 -14.11 -7.28 1.12
CA ILE A 194 -14.76 -6.24 0.34
C ILE A 194 -15.35 -5.22 1.31
N GLY A 195 -15.19 -3.93 1.01
CA GLY A 195 -15.75 -2.91 1.88
C GLY A 195 -15.76 -1.51 1.28
N THR A 196 -16.44 -0.64 1.99
CA THR A 196 -16.63 0.76 1.67
C THR A 196 -15.92 1.66 2.68
N LEU A 197 -16.01 2.96 2.48
CA LEU A 197 -15.54 3.94 3.49
C LEU A 197 -16.27 3.76 4.83
N ALA A 198 -17.58 3.47 4.80
CA ALA A 198 -18.33 3.25 6.04
C ALA A 198 -17.81 2.04 6.82
N ASP A 199 -17.57 0.91 6.15
CA ASP A 199 -17.04 -0.30 6.78
C ASP A 199 -15.66 -0.05 7.41
N ALA A 200 -14.79 0.71 6.73
CA ALA A 200 -13.47 1.07 7.23
C ALA A 200 -13.53 1.98 8.46
N LEU A 201 -14.43 2.98 8.46
CA LEU A 201 -14.64 3.89 9.58
C LEU A 201 -15.28 3.16 10.77
N ASP A 202 -16.28 2.30 10.53
CA ASP A 202 -16.94 1.52 11.59
C ASP A 202 -15.94 0.58 12.26
N TYR A 203 -15.06 -0.08 11.49
CA TYR A 203 -13.97 -0.88 12.05
C TYR A 203 -13.06 -0.04 12.96
N LEU A 204 -12.58 1.12 12.49
CA LEU A 204 -11.69 1.97 13.27
C LEU A 204 -12.34 2.50 14.55
N HIS A 205 -13.58 2.97 14.47
CA HIS A 205 -14.31 3.42 15.66
C HIS A 205 -14.52 2.29 16.67
N GLY A 206 -14.74 1.05 16.19
CA GLY A 206 -14.84 -0.12 17.05
C GLY A 206 -13.54 -0.53 17.72
N GLU A 207 -12.38 -0.24 17.12
CA GLU A 207 -11.07 -0.57 17.69
C GLU A 207 -10.54 0.54 18.63
N ILE A 208 -10.75 1.81 18.31
CA ILE A 208 -10.33 2.96 19.15
C ILE A 208 -10.94 2.89 20.55
N GLY A 209 -12.16 2.36 20.69
CA GLY A 209 -12.81 2.20 22.00
C GLY A 209 -12.29 1.03 22.86
N LYS A 210 -11.36 0.21 22.34
CA LYS A 210 -10.81 -0.97 23.05
C LYS A 210 -9.39 -0.75 23.60
N THR A 211 -8.74 0.33 23.16
CA THR A 211 -7.42 0.75 23.63
C THR A 211 -7.55 1.82 24.70
#